data_68e82c98d7e5b076a56f5059d103fffd
#
_entry.id   68e82c98d7e5b076a56f5059d103fffd
#
_cell.length_a   1.000
_cell.length_b   1.000
_cell.length_c   1.000
_cell.angle_alpha   90.00
_cell.angle_beta   90.00
_cell.angle_gamma   90.00
#
_symmetry.space_group_name_H-M   'P 1'
#
loop_
_entity.id
_entity.type
_entity.pdbx_description
1 polymer ?
#
loop_
_entity_poly.entity_id
_entity_poly.type
_entity_poly.pdbx_seq_one_letter_code
_entity_poly.pdbx_strand_id
1 'polypeptide(L)'
;YGHDAGDMALVCIANILESNCRRHRVVRWGGEEFLLILFNVTKDEAYELSEKVRRQVEQFVIPYGDKGFSCTMTLGLHIFHEQEGLEEGIGCADKALYYGKRHGKNQSVWYGEQ
;
A
#
# COMPACT_ATOMS: atom_id res chain seq x y z
N TYR A 1 0.72 -18.15 12.21
CA TYR A 1 -0.73 -17.98 12.06
C TYR A 1 -1.31 -18.75 10.87
N GLY A 2 -0.57 -18.92 9.80
CA GLY A 2 -0.99 -19.71 8.69
C GLY A 2 -1.85 -18.98 7.67
N HIS A 3 -2.50 -19.75 6.80
CA HIS A 3 -3.20 -19.26 5.63
C HIS A 3 -4.42 -18.41 5.98
N ASP A 4 -5.20 -18.86 6.95
CA ASP A 4 -6.41 -18.12 7.35
C ASP A 4 -6.09 -16.76 7.96
N ALA A 5 -5.00 -16.69 8.71
CA ALA A 5 -4.56 -15.41 9.29
C ALA A 5 -4.11 -14.44 8.19
N GLY A 6 -3.42 -14.96 7.17
CA GLY A 6 -3.03 -14.13 6.02
C GLY A 6 -4.23 -13.60 5.28
N ASP A 7 -5.24 -14.43 5.07
CA ASP A 7 -6.47 -14.01 4.40
C ASP A 7 -7.19 -12.93 5.22
N MET A 8 -7.25 -13.09 6.53
CA MET A 8 -7.88 -12.11 7.40
C MET A 8 -7.13 -10.77 7.35
N ALA A 9 -5.80 -10.83 7.34
CA ALA A 9 -4.97 -9.62 7.22
C ALA A 9 -5.28 -8.88 5.92
N LEU A 10 -5.38 -9.60 4.80
CA LEU A 10 -5.67 -8.99 3.51
C LEU A 10 -7.04 -8.33 3.49
N VAL A 11 -8.05 -8.95 4.10
CA VAL A 11 -9.39 -8.35 4.20
C VAL A 11 -9.34 -7.06 5.02
N CYS A 12 -8.67 -7.08 6.16
CA CYS A 12 -8.56 -5.89 7.00
C CYS A 12 -7.80 -4.76 6.30
N ILE A 13 -6.71 -5.09 5.62
CA ILE A 13 -5.94 -4.11 4.86
C ILE A 13 -6.79 -3.52 3.73
N ALA A 14 -7.50 -4.37 2.98
CA ALA A 14 -8.38 -3.89 1.91
C ALA A 14 -9.41 -2.89 2.44
N ASN A 15 -10.01 -3.18 3.59
CA ASN A 15 -10.99 -2.29 4.20
C ASN A 15 -10.38 -0.95 4.60
N ILE A 16 -9.18 -0.97 5.16
CA ILE A 16 -8.47 0.26 5.51
C ILE A 16 -8.16 1.08 4.27
N LEU A 17 -7.68 0.42 3.21
CA LEU A 17 -7.37 1.10 1.95
C LEU A 17 -8.62 1.74 1.36
N GLU A 18 -9.71 0.98 1.27
CA GLU A 18 -10.93 1.48 0.67
C GLU A 18 -11.56 2.63 1.45
N SER A 19 -11.52 2.57 2.78
CA SER A 19 -12.09 3.65 3.59
C SER A 19 -11.29 4.95 3.49
N ASN A 20 -10.00 4.87 3.16
CA ASN A 20 -9.15 6.05 2.99
C ASN A 20 -9.08 6.55 1.55
N CYS A 21 -9.46 5.72 0.59
CA CYS A 21 -9.27 6.01 -0.82
C CYS A 21 -10.60 6.07 -1.59
N ARG A 22 -11.63 6.64 -0.99
CA ARG A 22 -13.00 6.65 -1.57
C ARG A 22 -13.10 7.36 -2.91
N ARG A 23 -12.24 8.34 -3.14
CA ARG A 23 -12.22 9.10 -4.39
C ARG A 23 -11.19 8.55 -5.39
N HIS A 24 -10.59 7.43 -5.05
CA HIS A 24 -9.50 6.84 -5.80
C HIS A 24 -9.83 5.39 -6.12
N ARG A 25 -8.92 4.71 -6.75
CA ARG A 25 -9.10 3.30 -7.07
C ARG A 25 -8.19 2.44 -6.23
N VAL A 26 -8.74 1.37 -5.68
CA VAL A 26 -7.99 0.34 -4.97
C VAL A 26 -8.22 -0.96 -5.71
N VAL A 27 -7.15 -1.58 -6.16
CA VAL A 27 -7.21 -2.83 -6.92
C VAL A 27 -6.30 -3.85 -6.25
N ARG A 28 -6.80 -5.05 -6.06
CA ARG A 28 -5.93 -6.13 -5.64
C ARG A 28 -5.13 -6.57 -6.86
N TRP A 29 -3.83 -6.29 -6.82
CA TRP A 29 -2.98 -6.45 -7.99
C TRP A 29 -2.49 -7.88 -8.16
N GLY A 30 -2.25 -8.57 -7.09
CA GLY A 30 -1.83 -9.97 -7.12
C GLY A 30 -1.43 -10.40 -5.72
N GLY A 31 -1.52 -11.67 -5.42
CA GLY A 31 -1.08 -12.22 -4.13
C GLY A 31 -1.38 -11.32 -2.95
N GLU A 32 -0.35 -10.70 -2.42
CA GLU A 32 -0.41 -9.81 -1.25
C GLU A 32 -0.33 -8.34 -1.62
N GLU A 33 -0.37 -8.00 -2.91
CA GLU A 33 -0.15 -6.64 -3.37
C GLU A 33 -1.45 -5.94 -3.74
N PHE A 34 -1.49 -4.64 -3.44
CA PHE A 34 -2.58 -3.75 -3.83
C PHE A 34 -2.03 -2.63 -4.69
N LEU A 35 -2.81 -2.21 -5.65
CA LEU A 35 -2.50 -1.03 -6.47
C LEU A 35 -3.48 0.07 -6.09
N LEU A 36 -2.95 1.23 -5.73
CA LEU A 36 -3.75 2.42 -5.46
C LEU A 36 -3.52 3.41 -6.59
N ILE A 37 -4.60 3.83 -7.22
CA ILE A 37 -4.52 4.86 -8.27
C ILE A 37 -5.18 6.11 -7.72
N LEU A 38 -4.38 7.14 -7.51
CA LEU A 38 -4.82 8.39 -6.91
C LEU A 38 -5.04 9.43 -7.99
N PHE A 39 -6.14 10.17 -7.88
CA PHE A 39 -6.56 11.17 -8.86
C PHE A 39 -6.55 12.56 -8.23
N ASN A 40 -6.01 13.53 -8.97
CA ASN A 40 -6.08 14.94 -8.59
C ASN A 40 -5.47 15.23 -7.21
N VAL A 41 -4.31 14.64 -6.95
CA VAL A 41 -3.59 14.87 -5.70
C VAL A 41 -2.21 15.41 -6.01
N THR A 42 -1.69 16.21 -5.10
CA THR A 42 -0.30 16.65 -5.18
C THR A 42 0.61 15.55 -4.66
N LYS A 43 1.89 15.69 -4.91
CA LYS A 43 2.88 14.74 -4.41
C LYS A 43 2.82 14.64 -2.89
N ASP A 44 2.71 15.78 -2.20
CA ASP A 44 2.61 15.80 -0.74
C ASP A 44 1.34 15.13 -0.24
N GLU A 45 0.21 15.38 -0.91
CA GLU A 45 -1.05 14.72 -0.54
C GLU A 45 -0.99 13.21 -0.73
N ALA A 46 -0.37 12.76 -1.80
CA ALA A 46 -0.19 11.33 -2.04
C ALA A 46 0.67 10.70 -0.95
N TYR A 47 1.74 11.36 -0.56
CA TYR A 47 2.61 10.87 0.50
C TYR A 47 1.88 10.83 1.84
N GLU A 48 1.15 11.90 2.17
CA GLU A 48 0.37 11.96 3.41
C GLU A 48 -0.67 10.85 3.47
N LEU A 49 -1.37 10.59 2.38
CA LEU A 49 -2.36 9.52 2.32
C LEU A 49 -1.68 8.16 2.51
N SER A 50 -0.55 7.96 1.84
CA SER A 50 0.22 6.71 1.95
C SER A 50 0.67 6.46 3.39
N GLU A 51 1.17 7.50 4.05
CA GLU A 51 1.62 7.38 5.43
C GLU A 51 0.46 7.20 6.41
N LYS A 52 -0.68 7.82 6.12
CA LYS A 52 -1.88 7.64 6.93
C LYS A 52 -2.33 6.18 6.89
N VAL A 53 -2.41 5.61 5.69
CA VAL A 53 -2.78 4.21 5.50
C VAL A 53 -1.77 3.29 6.19
N ARG A 54 -0.49 3.57 5.98
CA ARG A 54 0.57 2.76 6.58
C ARG A 54 0.45 2.72 8.11
N ARG A 55 0.25 3.88 8.72
CA ARG A 55 0.10 3.97 10.18
C ARG A 55 -1.17 3.27 10.67
N GLN A 56 -2.27 3.39 9.93
CA GLN A 56 -3.51 2.71 10.32
C GLN A 56 -3.35 1.19 10.27
N VAL A 57 -2.66 0.69 9.26
CA VAL A 57 -2.38 -0.75 9.17
C VAL A 57 -1.52 -1.19 10.34
N GLU A 58 -0.47 -0.43 10.64
CA GLU A 58 0.45 -0.77 11.72
C GLU A 58 -0.24 -0.82 13.09
N GLN A 59 -1.19 0.08 13.31
CA GLN A 59 -1.88 0.21 14.60
C GLN A 59 -3.10 -0.71 14.72
N PHE A 60 -3.53 -1.29 13.64
CA PHE A 60 -4.73 -2.11 13.64
C PHE A 60 -4.43 -3.52 14.17
N VAL A 61 -5.22 -3.96 15.15
CA VAL A 61 -5.13 -5.32 15.64
C VAL A 61 -6.09 -6.18 14.83
N ILE A 62 -5.55 -7.09 14.06
CA ILE A 62 -6.33 -7.97 13.19
C ILE A 62 -6.86 -9.12 14.05
N PRO A 63 -8.19 -9.28 14.14
CA PRO A 63 -8.75 -10.34 14.96
C PRO A 63 -8.46 -11.72 14.38
N TYR A 64 -8.08 -12.66 15.27
CA TYR A 64 -7.83 -14.03 14.85
C TYR A 64 -8.10 -14.94 16.06
N GLY A 65 -9.27 -15.59 16.06
CA GLY A 65 -9.71 -16.39 17.21
C GLY A 65 -9.83 -15.54 18.47
N ASP A 66 -9.26 -16.00 19.56
CA ASP A 66 -9.24 -15.30 20.85
C ASP A 66 -8.14 -14.24 20.92
N LYS A 67 -7.31 -14.19 19.91
CA LYS A 67 -6.13 -13.35 19.88
C LYS A 67 -6.18 -12.40 18.69
N GLY A 68 -5.25 -11.52 18.66
CA GLY A 68 -5.07 -10.64 17.50
C GLY A 68 -3.61 -10.59 17.14
N PHE A 69 -3.34 -10.04 15.97
CA PHE A 69 -1.97 -9.80 15.54
C PHE A 69 -1.93 -8.51 14.73
N SER A 70 -0.76 -7.95 14.55
CA SER A 70 -0.59 -6.75 13.75
C SER A 70 0.41 -7.02 12.64
N CYS A 71 0.36 -6.19 11.61
CA CYS A 71 1.30 -6.26 10.50
C CYS A 71 1.66 -4.85 10.06
N THR A 72 2.60 -4.75 9.15
CA THR A 72 3.00 -3.48 8.59
C THR A 72 2.85 -3.51 7.08
N MET A 73 2.91 -2.35 6.46
CA MET A 73 2.75 -2.20 5.03
C MET A 73 3.88 -1.33 4.50
N THR A 74 4.38 -1.69 3.34
CA THR A 74 5.38 -0.91 2.61
C THR A 74 4.73 -0.42 1.33
N LEU A 75 4.96 0.84 0.98
CA LEU A 75 4.36 1.43 -0.22
C LEU A 75 5.44 2.01 -1.11
N GLY A 76 5.31 1.72 -2.40
CA GLY A 76 6.12 2.35 -3.42
C GLY A 76 5.24 3.34 -4.17
N LEU A 77 5.74 4.56 -4.38
CA LEU A 77 4.98 5.64 -4.97
C LEU A 77 5.63 6.13 -6.26
N HIS A 78 4.81 6.48 -7.21
CA HIS A 78 5.28 7.03 -8.49
C HIS A 78 4.22 7.98 -9.05
N ILE A 79 4.67 9.08 -9.61
CA ILE A 79 3.78 10.02 -10.30
C ILE A 79 3.62 9.53 -11.73
N PHE A 80 2.39 9.23 -12.12
CA PHE A 80 2.10 8.74 -13.46
C PHE A 80 2.04 9.91 -14.45
N HIS A 81 2.76 9.79 -15.56
CA HIS A 81 2.77 10.79 -16.63
C HIS A 81 1.95 10.29 -17.81
N GLU A 82 1.23 11.19 -18.48
CA GLU A 82 0.35 10.84 -19.59
C GLU A 82 1.04 10.03 -20.69
N GLN A 83 2.31 10.33 -20.94
CA GLN A 83 3.07 9.66 -22.00
C GLN A 83 3.63 8.32 -21.60
N GLU A 84 3.42 7.95 -20.36
CA GLU A 84 3.93 6.72 -19.78
C GLU A 84 2.87 5.63 -19.91
N GLY A 85 3.29 4.41 -20.27
CA GLY A 85 2.36 3.28 -20.27
C GLY A 85 2.01 2.88 -18.85
N LEU A 86 0.82 2.31 -18.68
CA LEU A 86 0.37 1.90 -17.35
C LEU A 86 1.32 0.90 -16.71
N GLU A 87 1.77 -0.09 -17.49
CA GLU A 87 2.70 -1.11 -16.99
C GLU A 87 4.02 -0.50 -16.58
N GLU A 88 4.50 0.49 -17.33
CA GLU A 88 5.74 1.18 -17.03
C GLU A 88 5.62 1.94 -15.70
N GLY A 89 4.51 2.65 -15.50
CA GLY A 89 4.27 3.40 -14.27
C GLY A 89 4.17 2.48 -13.05
N ILE A 90 3.46 1.37 -13.20
CA ILE A 90 3.34 0.36 -12.14
C ILE A 90 4.72 -0.22 -11.83
N GLY A 91 5.53 -0.48 -12.87
CA GLY A 91 6.89 -0.96 -12.70
C GLY A 91 7.77 -0.02 -11.90
N CYS A 92 7.62 1.29 -12.10
CA CYS A 92 8.36 2.29 -11.33
C CYS A 92 7.96 2.25 -9.85
N ALA A 93 6.67 2.22 -9.56
CA ALA A 93 6.19 2.10 -8.19
C ALA A 93 6.67 0.81 -7.55
N ASP A 94 6.69 -0.28 -8.32
CA ASP A 94 7.13 -1.57 -7.83
C ASP A 94 8.62 -1.58 -7.46
N LYS A 95 9.45 -0.86 -8.23
CA LYS A 95 10.87 -0.72 -7.90
C LYS A 95 11.06 0.02 -6.59
N ALA A 96 10.26 1.06 -6.35
CA ALA A 96 10.30 1.79 -5.09
C ALA A 96 9.85 0.90 -3.94
N LEU A 97 8.80 0.12 -4.16
CA LEU A 97 8.29 -0.85 -3.18
C LEU A 97 9.36 -1.86 -2.81
N TYR A 98 10.02 -2.42 -3.81
CA TYR A 98 11.10 -3.39 -3.60
C TYR A 98 12.23 -2.78 -2.76
N TYR A 99 12.60 -1.54 -3.07
CA TYR A 99 13.61 -0.83 -2.30
C TYR A 99 13.20 -0.72 -0.82
N GLY A 100 11.95 -0.28 -0.58
CA GLY A 100 11.43 -0.15 0.78
C GLY A 100 11.43 -1.46 1.54
N LYS A 101 11.05 -2.56 0.88
CA LYS A 101 11.04 -3.88 1.51
C LYS A 101 12.44 -4.35 1.88
N ARG A 102 13.44 -3.91 1.15
CA ARG A 102 14.84 -4.28 1.42
C ARG A 102 15.52 -3.34 2.42
N HIS A 103 14.91 -2.22 2.73
CA HIS A 103 15.51 -1.18 3.57
C HIS A 103 14.67 -0.89 4.81
N GLY A 104 14.11 -1.95 5.40
CA GLY A 104 13.45 -1.85 6.70
C GLY A 104 11.95 -2.05 6.68
N LYS A 105 11.32 -2.12 5.52
CA LYS A 105 9.87 -2.26 5.39
C LYS A 105 9.14 -1.13 6.12
N ASN A 106 7.82 -1.21 6.23
CA ASN A 106 7.00 -0.28 7.00
C ASN A 106 7.33 1.18 6.71
N GLN A 107 7.26 1.55 5.43
CA GLN A 107 7.60 2.88 4.96
C GLN A 107 7.00 3.15 3.59
N SER A 108 6.91 4.42 3.23
CA SER A 108 6.53 4.83 1.88
C SER A 108 7.76 5.38 1.18
N VAL A 109 7.99 4.92 -0.04
CA VAL A 109 9.19 5.28 -0.82
C VAL A 109 8.78 5.81 -2.18
N TRP A 110 9.26 6.99 -2.55
CA TRP A 110 9.07 7.53 -3.88
C TRP A 110 10.07 6.95 -4.85
N TYR A 111 9.58 6.59 -6.02
CA TYR A 111 10.46 6.16 -7.10
C TYR A 111 11.39 7.32 -7.47
N GLY A 112 12.69 7.03 -7.57
CA GLY A 112 13.70 8.02 -7.91
C GLY A 112 14.27 8.80 -6.74
N GLU A 113 13.75 8.58 -5.54
CA GLU A 113 14.23 9.28 -4.33
C GLU A 113 14.88 8.32 -3.32
N GLN A 114 15.35 7.20 -3.79
CA GLN A 114 16.04 6.23 -2.93
C GLN A 114 17.47 6.69 -2.61
#